data_d1ade2c458ea0f878722121bac450503
#
_entry.id   d1ade2c458ea0f878722121bac450503
#
_cell.length_a   1.000
_cell.length_b   1.000
_cell.length_c   1.000
_cell.angle_alpha   90.00
_cell.angle_beta   90.00
_cell.angle_gamma   90.00
#
_symmetry.space_group_name_H-M   'P 1'
#
loop_
_entity.id
_entity.type
_entity.pdbx_description
1 polymer ?
#
loop_
_entity_poly.entity_id
_entity_poly.type
_entity_poly.pdbx_seq_one_letter_code
_entity_poly.pdbx_strand_id
1 'polypeptide(L)'
;EIGVRLVGSEMCIRDSNYVQTSFKTATQLDPYASDYEKKIAVDGWFSQVMPDFNQRNRHVATYLIQSSIWWIEYAGINGIRQDTHPYADFDMMAHWCKAVNEEYPKFNIVGETWLGSNVLISYWQKDSKLTYPKNTYLPTVMDFPLMEHMNKAFDEETTDWNGGLCRLYEYLSQDIVFANPMNLLTFLDNHDTSRFYRSEADTKNLNRYKQALVFLLTTRGIPQIYYGTEILMAADKANGDGLLRCDFPGGWQNDTHNYFDAANRTPLQNEAFSYLKKLLQWRKGNEVIAKGKLKHFAPSKGIYAYERKQGDKSVVVLLNGTDREQTISLDTYREILPDTSAYNVLEDKKVELGKDLTLPSRGIYLLSF
;
A
#
# COMPACT_ATOMS: atom_id res chain seq x y z
N GLU A 1 1.27 25.69 24.27
CA GLU A 1 2.20 26.01 25.40
C GLU A 1 1.84 25.37 26.74
N ILE A 2 0.72 24.67 26.84
CA ILE A 2 0.28 24.07 28.11
C ILE A 2 1.06 22.79 28.47
N GLY A 3 1.58 22.08 27.50
CA GLY A 3 2.22 20.78 27.73
C GLY A 3 3.66 20.81 28.26
N VAL A 4 4.39 21.90 28.06
CA VAL A 4 5.85 21.91 28.29
C VAL A 4 6.24 22.42 29.67
N ARG A 5 5.33 23.08 30.40
CA ARG A 5 5.66 23.70 31.70
C ARG A 5 4.97 23.11 32.93
N LEU A 6 3.98 22.25 32.74
CA LEU A 6 3.17 21.73 33.90
C LEU A 6 3.51 20.30 34.33
N VAL A 7 4.20 19.54 33.49
CA VAL A 7 4.69 18.22 33.87
C VAL A 7 6.15 18.25 33.47
N GLY A 8 7.06 18.17 34.43
CA GLY A 8 8.48 18.29 34.17
C GLY A 8 8.88 17.60 32.90
N SER A 9 9.39 18.38 31.94
CA SER A 9 9.68 17.92 30.55
C SER A 9 10.49 16.62 30.52
N GLU A 10 11.32 16.40 31.51
CA GLU A 10 12.16 15.19 31.69
C GLU A 10 11.37 13.92 31.97
N MET A 11 10.14 14.01 32.50
CA MET A 11 9.31 12.83 32.78
C MET A 11 8.49 12.37 31.58
N CYS A 12 8.09 13.28 30.70
CA CYS A 12 7.15 13.02 29.61
C CYS A 12 7.83 13.00 28.24
N ILE A 13 8.95 13.69 28.08
CA ILE A 13 9.74 13.79 26.87
C ILE A 13 11.04 13.02 27.08
N ARG A 14 11.46 12.25 26.08
CA ARG A 14 12.74 11.58 26.11
C ARG A 14 13.85 12.60 25.90
N ASP A 15 14.74 12.70 26.83
CA ASP A 15 15.87 13.61 26.92
C ASP A 15 15.55 15.11 26.91
N SER A 16 16.06 15.81 27.92
CA SER A 16 16.04 17.28 27.99
C SER A 16 16.93 17.94 26.95
N ASN A 17 17.87 17.18 26.37
CA ASN A 17 18.78 17.60 25.32
C ASN A 17 18.38 16.91 24.01
N TYR A 18 18.20 17.70 22.95
CA TYR A 18 17.91 17.18 21.63
C TYR A 18 18.98 16.21 21.14
N VAL A 19 18.55 14.98 20.85
CA VAL A 19 19.33 13.99 20.11
C VAL A 19 18.44 13.51 18.98
N GLN A 20 18.87 13.71 17.73
CA GLN A 20 18.11 13.27 16.57
C GLN A 20 18.11 11.74 16.46
N THR A 21 16.96 11.16 16.08
CA THR A 21 16.92 9.73 15.76
C THR A 21 17.85 9.40 14.59
N SER A 22 18.41 8.19 14.61
CA SER A 22 19.22 7.69 13.48
C SER A 22 18.39 7.39 12.23
N PHE A 23 17.06 7.36 12.31
CA PHE A 23 16.13 6.87 11.28
C PHE A 23 16.38 5.40 10.87
N LYS A 24 17.15 4.65 11.64
CA LYS A 24 17.52 3.25 11.36
C LYS A 24 16.64 2.28 12.17
N THR A 25 15.33 2.35 11.99
CA THR A 25 14.36 1.54 12.77
C THR A 25 14.52 0.02 12.58
N ALA A 26 15.21 -0.42 11.51
CA ALA A 26 15.62 -1.82 11.35
C ALA A 26 16.48 -2.34 12.50
N THR A 27 17.18 -1.46 13.23
CA THR A 27 18.01 -1.84 14.40
C THR A 27 17.20 -2.51 15.50
N GLN A 28 15.90 -2.30 15.58
CA GLN A 28 15.03 -2.93 16.58
C GLN A 28 14.92 -4.46 16.40
N LEU A 29 15.07 -4.95 15.19
CA LEU A 29 15.02 -6.39 14.89
C LEU A 29 16.37 -6.97 14.46
N ASP A 30 17.36 -6.12 14.20
CA ASP A 30 18.70 -6.54 13.81
C ASP A 30 19.41 -7.23 14.99
N PRO A 31 19.79 -8.53 14.88
CA PRO A 31 20.45 -9.25 15.94
C PRO A 31 21.87 -8.75 16.22
N TYR A 32 22.45 -7.98 15.31
CA TYR A 32 23.81 -7.48 15.39
C TYR A 32 23.89 -6.00 15.75
N ALA A 33 22.77 -5.29 15.82
CA ALA A 33 22.75 -3.89 16.16
C ALA A 33 23.24 -3.65 17.60
N SER A 34 24.08 -2.62 17.77
CA SER A 34 24.54 -2.19 19.09
C SER A 34 23.37 -1.63 19.92
N ASP A 35 23.48 -1.69 21.25
CA ASP A 35 22.48 -1.09 22.14
C ASP A 35 22.39 0.44 21.95
N TYR A 36 23.52 1.08 21.61
CA TYR A 36 23.54 2.50 21.28
C TYR A 36 22.65 2.82 20.07
N GLU A 37 22.81 2.07 18.95
CA GLU A 37 22.01 2.29 17.74
C GLU A 37 20.52 2.01 17.98
N LYS A 38 20.21 0.93 18.72
CA LYS A 38 18.82 0.62 19.11
C LYS A 38 18.20 1.76 19.91
N LYS A 39 18.98 2.28 20.88
CA LYS A 39 18.54 3.39 21.73
C LYS A 39 18.29 4.66 20.93
N ILE A 40 19.24 5.08 20.09
CA ILE A 40 19.12 6.31 19.29
C ILE A 40 17.97 6.22 18.28
N ALA A 41 17.72 5.05 17.68
CA ALA A 41 16.62 4.87 16.74
C ALA A 41 15.25 5.11 17.37
N VAL A 42 15.09 4.77 18.66
CA VAL A 42 13.80 4.80 19.38
C VAL A 42 13.66 5.99 20.31
N ASP A 43 14.77 6.40 20.98
CA ASP A 43 14.75 7.48 21.96
C ASP A 43 15.06 8.86 21.35
N GLY A 44 15.60 8.89 20.12
CA GLY A 44 15.92 10.14 19.44
C GLY A 44 14.67 10.85 18.90
N TRP A 45 14.69 12.18 18.92
CA TRP A 45 13.62 12.99 18.34
C TRP A 45 13.64 12.93 16.82
N PHE A 46 12.49 13.00 16.21
CA PHE A 46 12.40 13.04 14.74
C PHE A 46 13.03 14.30 14.15
N SER A 47 12.84 15.45 14.81
CA SER A 47 13.51 16.72 14.52
C SER A 47 13.55 17.60 15.76
N GLN A 48 14.29 18.72 15.71
CA GLN A 48 14.38 19.69 16.81
C GLN A 48 13.03 20.25 17.26
N VAL A 49 12.03 20.29 16.35
CA VAL A 49 10.69 20.82 16.61
C VAL A 49 9.65 19.72 16.88
N MET A 50 10.09 18.46 16.85
CA MET A 50 9.24 17.29 17.07
C MET A 50 9.83 16.42 18.18
N PRO A 51 9.67 16.84 19.46
CA PRO A 51 10.17 16.08 20.60
C PRO A 51 9.44 14.74 20.72
N ASP A 52 10.18 13.70 21.07
CA ASP A 52 9.61 12.39 21.30
C ASP A 52 9.07 12.28 22.74
N PHE A 53 7.88 11.68 22.89
CA PHE A 53 7.31 11.37 24.19
C PHE A 53 8.04 10.20 24.84
N ASN A 54 8.22 10.29 26.16
CA ASN A 54 8.69 9.13 26.93
C ASN A 54 7.56 8.11 27.13
N GLN A 55 7.34 7.25 26.12
CA GLN A 55 6.26 6.26 26.12
C GLN A 55 6.45 5.18 27.21
N ARG A 56 7.67 5.01 27.78
CA ARG A 56 7.93 4.12 28.92
C ARG A 56 7.38 4.69 30.24
N ASN A 57 7.07 6.00 30.27
CA ASN A 57 6.35 6.59 31.38
C ASN A 57 4.89 6.11 31.35
N ARG A 58 4.46 5.39 32.40
CA ARG A 58 3.11 4.82 32.48
C ARG A 58 1.99 5.86 32.35
N HIS A 59 2.20 7.09 32.83
CA HIS A 59 1.19 8.14 32.75
C HIS A 59 1.05 8.67 31.32
N VAL A 60 2.16 8.81 30.59
CA VAL A 60 2.15 9.17 29.16
C VAL A 60 1.49 8.06 28.35
N ALA A 61 1.85 6.81 28.57
CA ALA A 61 1.24 5.66 27.89
C ALA A 61 -0.28 5.61 28.13
N THR A 62 -0.72 5.75 29.40
CA THR A 62 -2.15 5.79 29.74
C THR A 62 -2.86 6.95 29.05
N TYR A 63 -2.28 8.15 29.07
CA TYR A 63 -2.84 9.31 28.39
C TYR A 63 -3.02 9.08 26.89
N LEU A 64 -2.02 8.56 26.20
CA LEU A 64 -2.08 8.30 24.75
C LEU A 64 -3.15 7.24 24.41
N ILE A 65 -3.25 6.18 25.21
CA ILE A 65 -4.30 5.15 25.03
C ILE A 65 -5.68 5.76 25.24
N GLN A 66 -5.89 6.46 26.34
CA GLN A 66 -7.18 7.08 26.67
C GLN A 66 -7.56 8.17 25.67
N SER A 67 -6.60 8.97 25.20
CA SER A 67 -6.82 9.96 24.15
C SER A 67 -7.29 9.31 22.84
N SER A 68 -6.70 8.18 22.45
CA SER A 68 -7.12 7.45 21.27
C SER A 68 -8.54 6.90 21.41
N ILE A 69 -8.89 6.29 22.52
CA ILE A 69 -10.24 5.79 22.84
C ILE A 69 -11.24 6.95 22.86
N TRP A 70 -10.86 8.08 23.49
CA TRP A 70 -11.70 9.27 23.52
C TRP A 70 -12.02 9.81 22.12
N TRP A 71 -11.04 9.86 21.22
CA TRP A 71 -11.26 10.30 19.85
C TRP A 71 -12.14 9.32 19.06
N ILE A 72 -11.99 8.01 19.27
CA ILE A 72 -12.85 7.00 18.66
C ILE A 72 -14.31 7.25 19.06
N GLU A 73 -14.56 7.44 20.35
CA GLU A 73 -15.92 7.67 20.87
C GLU A 73 -16.46 9.05 20.46
N TYR A 74 -15.67 10.11 20.63
CA TYR A 74 -16.11 11.48 20.39
C TYR A 74 -16.39 11.76 18.91
N ALA A 75 -15.53 11.32 18.03
CA ALA A 75 -15.61 11.61 16.60
C ALA A 75 -16.22 10.46 15.77
N GLY A 76 -16.45 9.29 16.36
CA GLY A 76 -16.98 8.12 15.66
C GLY A 76 -16.04 7.61 14.55
N ILE A 77 -14.73 7.70 14.75
CA ILE A 77 -13.74 7.24 13.76
C ILE A 77 -13.71 5.72 13.69
N ASN A 78 -13.44 5.17 12.50
CA ASN A 78 -13.50 3.73 12.25
C ASN A 78 -12.11 3.08 12.07
N GLY A 79 -11.04 3.85 12.14
CA GLY A 79 -9.68 3.37 12.03
C GLY A 79 -8.66 4.46 12.34
N ILE A 80 -7.42 4.06 12.61
CA ILE A 80 -6.27 4.95 12.86
C ILE A 80 -5.16 4.60 11.88
N ARG A 81 -4.56 5.61 11.26
CA ARG A 81 -3.22 5.49 10.67
C ARG A 81 -2.22 6.03 11.67
N GLN A 82 -1.35 5.17 12.17
CA GLN A 82 -0.28 5.53 13.08
C GLN A 82 0.97 5.88 12.30
N ASP A 83 1.27 7.16 12.28
CA ASP A 83 2.48 7.74 11.69
C ASP A 83 3.74 7.21 12.37
N THR A 84 4.82 7.02 11.62
CA THR A 84 6.14 6.66 12.15
C THR A 84 6.13 5.52 13.20
N HIS A 85 5.27 4.51 13.03
CA HIS A 85 5.04 3.45 14.03
C HIS A 85 6.32 2.80 14.59
N PRO A 86 7.36 2.47 13.76
CA PRO A 86 8.58 1.85 14.24
C PRO A 86 9.52 2.75 15.05
N TYR A 87 9.25 4.05 15.15
CA TYR A 87 10.11 4.98 15.90
C TYR A 87 9.79 5.04 17.38
N ALA A 88 8.59 4.60 17.76
CA ALA A 88 8.15 4.59 19.15
C ALA A 88 8.60 3.32 19.91
N ASP A 89 8.46 3.34 21.23
CA ASP A 89 8.77 2.19 22.09
C ASP A 89 7.87 0.98 21.73
N PHE A 90 8.50 -0.14 21.40
CA PHE A 90 7.82 -1.35 20.96
C PHE A 90 6.75 -1.85 21.95
N ASP A 91 7.10 -1.94 23.24
CA ASP A 91 6.22 -2.52 24.25
C ASP A 91 5.02 -1.59 24.53
N MET A 92 5.24 -0.26 24.47
CA MET A 92 4.14 0.70 24.58
C MET A 92 3.23 0.63 23.35
N MET A 93 3.78 0.58 22.13
CA MET A 93 2.97 0.50 20.92
C MET A 93 2.16 -0.80 20.85
N ALA A 94 2.74 -1.90 21.30
CA ALA A 94 2.03 -3.18 21.43
C ALA A 94 0.88 -3.08 22.44
N HIS A 95 1.12 -2.45 23.59
CA HIS A 95 0.10 -2.22 24.62
C HIS A 95 -1.03 -1.31 24.08
N TRP A 96 -0.70 -0.22 23.40
CA TRP A 96 -1.66 0.67 22.78
C TRP A 96 -2.52 -0.04 21.73
N CYS A 97 -1.91 -0.77 20.79
CA CYS A 97 -2.64 -1.56 19.79
C CYS A 97 -3.57 -2.58 20.46
N LYS A 98 -3.07 -3.28 21.49
CA LYS A 98 -3.84 -4.26 22.24
C LYS A 98 -5.05 -3.63 22.91
N ALA A 99 -4.85 -2.53 23.67
CA ALA A 99 -5.91 -1.86 24.39
C ALA A 99 -7.04 -1.35 23.47
N VAL A 100 -6.67 -0.73 22.34
CA VAL A 100 -7.66 -0.27 21.34
C VAL A 100 -8.41 -1.44 20.71
N ASN A 101 -7.73 -2.54 20.34
CA ASN A 101 -8.38 -3.70 19.70
C ASN A 101 -9.21 -4.55 20.70
N GLU A 102 -8.89 -4.53 22.00
CA GLU A 102 -9.71 -5.17 23.02
C GLU A 102 -11.04 -4.42 23.24
N GLU A 103 -10.98 -3.08 23.24
CA GLU A 103 -12.18 -2.24 23.35
C GLU A 103 -13.01 -2.28 22.04
N TYR A 104 -12.34 -2.25 20.89
CA TYR A 104 -12.97 -2.23 19.57
C TYR A 104 -12.45 -3.38 18.67
N PRO A 105 -12.96 -4.61 18.79
CA PRO A 105 -12.40 -5.79 18.11
C PRO A 105 -12.42 -5.72 16.56
N LYS A 106 -13.26 -4.85 15.99
CA LYS A 106 -13.36 -4.64 14.53
C LYS A 106 -12.62 -3.40 14.04
N PHE A 107 -11.98 -2.67 14.95
CA PHE A 107 -11.28 -1.44 14.62
C PHE A 107 -9.94 -1.76 13.95
N ASN A 108 -9.61 -1.07 12.87
CA ASN A 108 -8.35 -1.27 12.19
C ASN A 108 -7.33 -0.18 12.54
N ILE A 109 -6.12 -0.61 12.84
CA ILE A 109 -4.95 0.27 12.99
C ILE A 109 -3.98 -0.06 11.87
N VAL A 110 -3.62 0.96 11.10
CA VAL A 110 -2.59 0.89 10.07
C VAL A 110 -1.34 1.58 10.59
N GLY A 111 -0.26 0.82 10.77
CA GLY A 111 1.04 1.39 11.13
C GLY A 111 1.83 1.77 9.89
N GLU A 112 2.33 3.01 9.85
CA GLU A 112 3.31 3.37 8.87
C GLU A 112 4.64 2.69 9.21
N THR A 113 4.96 1.67 8.45
CA THR A 113 6.17 0.86 8.59
C THR A 113 7.05 1.05 7.37
N TRP A 114 7.63 2.25 7.22
CA TRP A 114 8.48 2.56 6.07
C TRP A 114 9.85 1.90 6.21
N LEU A 115 9.92 0.66 5.77
CA LEU A 115 11.11 -0.19 5.82
C LEU A 115 11.32 -0.87 4.46
N GLY A 116 12.58 -1.12 4.12
CA GLY A 116 13.00 -1.49 2.76
C GLY A 116 12.83 -2.97 2.38
N SER A 117 12.19 -3.82 3.21
CA SER A 117 11.96 -5.22 2.86
C SER A 117 10.74 -5.79 3.56
N ASN A 118 10.17 -6.85 2.97
CA ASN A 118 9.04 -7.59 3.53
C ASN A 118 9.35 -8.23 4.89
N VAL A 119 10.57 -8.71 5.10
CA VAL A 119 11.00 -9.22 6.42
C VAL A 119 10.92 -8.13 7.47
N LEU A 120 11.42 -6.93 7.16
CA LEU A 120 11.44 -5.81 8.08
C LEU A 120 10.02 -5.32 8.43
N ILE A 121 9.12 -5.21 7.45
CA ILE A 121 7.73 -4.79 7.73
C ILE A 121 6.91 -5.89 8.38
N SER A 122 7.16 -7.18 8.06
CA SER A 122 6.44 -8.31 8.66
C SER A 122 6.69 -8.42 10.16
N TYR A 123 7.85 -7.97 10.65
CA TYR A 123 8.15 -7.88 12.08
C TYR A 123 7.08 -7.11 12.86
N TRP A 124 6.54 -6.06 12.27
CA TRP A 124 5.56 -5.18 12.92
C TRP A 124 4.12 -5.69 12.84
N GLN A 125 3.83 -6.67 12.00
CA GLN A 125 2.47 -7.19 11.89
C GLN A 125 2.09 -8.04 13.11
N LYS A 126 0.84 -7.90 13.56
CA LYS A 126 0.26 -8.77 14.60
C LYS A 126 0.50 -10.25 14.26
N ASP A 127 0.84 -11.02 15.28
CA ASP A 127 1.10 -12.47 15.22
C ASP A 127 2.31 -12.84 14.33
N SER A 128 3.22 -11.89 14.10
CA SER A 128 4.48 -12.16 13.40
C SER A 128 5.33 -13.18 14.16
N LYS A 129 5.82 -14.17 13.42
CA LYS A 129 6.74 -15.18 13.99
C LYS A 129 8.11 -14.58 14.35
N LEU A 130 8.47 -13.43 13.76
CA LEU A 130 9.75 -12.76 13.99
C LEU A 130 9.81 -12.05 15.35
N THR A 131 8.66 -11.74 15.95
CA THR A 131 8.59 -11.07 17.27
C THR A 131 8.38 -12.03 18.43
N TYR A 132 8.15 -13.33 18.16
CA TYR A 132 7.87 -14.30 19.20
C TYR A 132 8.98 -14.32 20.28
N PRO A 133 8.66 -14.36 21.59
CA PRO A 133 7.31 -14.52 22.17
C PRO A 133 6.49 -13.23 22.32
N LYS A 134 7.01 -12.06 21.92
CA LYS A 134 6.26 -10.80 21.93
C LYS A 134 5.26 -10.75 20.76
N ASN A 135 4.30 -9.82 20.83
CA ASN A 135 3.35 -9.54 19.76
C ASN A 135 3.14 -8.03 19.68
N THR A 136 3.12 -7.50 18.48
CA THR A 136 2.89 -6.07 18.23
C THR A 136 1.43 -5.68 18.36
N TYR A 137 0.52 -6.63 18.18
CA TYR A 137 -0.93 -6.41 18.05
C TYR A 137 -1.35 -5.42 16.96
N LEU A 138 -0.44 -5.01 16.08
CA LEU A 138 -0.72 -4.11 14.96
C LEU A 138 -1.37 -4.88 13.81
N PRO A 139 -2.66 -4.67 13.51
CA PRO A 139 -3.37 -5.48 12.53
C PRO A 139 -2.82 -5.31 11.10
N THR A 140 -2.52 -4.06 10.71
CA THR A 140 -2.17 -3.71 9.33
C THR A 140 -0.88 -2.91 9.30
N VAL A 141 0.02 -3.30 8.42
CA VAL A 141 1.27 -2.59 8.11
C VAL A 141 1.26 -2.09 6.67
N MET A 142 1.91 -0.95 6.41
CA MET A 142 2.02 -0.39 5.07
C MET A 142 3.11 -1.10 4.26
N ASP A 143 2.76 -1.53 3.06
CA ASP A 143 3.61 -2.33 2.17
C ASP A 143 4.45 -1.43 1.25
N PHE A 144 5.38 -0.66 1.83
CA PHE A 144 6.31 0.20 1.08
C PHE A 144 7.17 -0.59 0.09
N PRO A 145 7.71 -1.77 0.44
CA PRO A 145 8.47 -2.54 -0.54
C PRO A 145 7.67 -2.93 -1.77
N LEU A 146 6.39 -3.34 -1.62
CA LEU A 146 5.55 -3.62 -2.79
C LEU A 146 5.33 -2.37 -3.64
N MET A 147 5.14 -1.20 -3.02
CA MET A 147 5.02 0.08 -3.74
C MET A 147 6.25 0.33 -4.61
N GLU A 148 7.46 0.16 -4.06
CA GLU A 148 8.70 0.31 -4.82
C GLU A 148 8.82 -0.72 -5.96
N HIS A 149 8.46 -1.97 -5.69
CA HIS A 149 8.44 -3.02 -6.72
C HIS A 149 7.44 -2.72 -7.83
N MET A 150 6.22 -2.24 -7.51
CA MET A 150 5.23 -1.84 -8.50
C MET A 150 5.73 -0.69 -9.37
N ASN A 151 6.30 0.36 -8.75
CA ASN A 151 6.82 1.50 -9.48
C ASN A 151 7.89 1.09 -10.51
N LYS A 152 8.83 0.21 -10.13
CA LYS A 152 9.86 -0.32 -11.04
C LYS A 152 9.27 -1.27 -12.09
N ALA A 153 8.44 -2.22 -11.66
CA ALA A 153 7.91 -3.27 -12.53
C ALA A 153 7.11 -2.72 -13.71
N PHE A 154 6.30 -1.67 -13.47
CA PHE A 154 5.50 -1.05 -14.53
C PHE A 154 6.29 -0.02 -15.36
N ASP A 155 7.43 0.49 -14.88
CA ASP A 155 8.33 1.33 -15.67
C ASP A 155 9.20 0.53 -16.64
N GLU A 156 9.61 -0.65 -16.22
CA GLU A 156 10.52 -1.47 -17.00
C GLU A 156 9.81 -2.19 -18.14
N GLU A 157 10.45 -2.20 -19.32
CA GLU A 157 10.08 -3.03 -20.45
C GLU A 157 11.14 -4.12 -20.63
N THR A 158 10.98 -5.23 -19.90
CA THR A 158 11.90 -6.36 -20.01
C THR A 158 11.19 -7.69 -19.88
N THR A 159 11.79 -8.71 -20.48
CA THR A 159 11.39 -10.11 -20.33
C THR A 159 12.35 -10.89 -19.45
N ASP A 160 13.32 -10.20 -18.84
CA ASP A 160 14.32 -10.80 -17.98
C ASP A 160 13.70 -11.32 -16.67
N TRP A 161 14.31 -12.35 -16.12
CA TRP A 161 13.83 -13.03 -14.92
C TRP A 161 13.87 -12.16 -13.64
N ASN A 162 14.65 -11.07 -13.63
CA ASN A 162 14.83 -10.17 -12.48
C ASN A 162 14.29 -8.75 -12.71
N GLY A 163 13.55 -8.52 -13.79
CA GLY A 163 13.01 -7.21 -14.14
C GLY A 163 11.53 -7.23 -14.53
N GLY A 164 10.97 -6.06 -14.81
CA GLY A 164 9.57 -5.91 -15.22
C GLY A 164 8.60 -6.60 -14.25
N LEU A 165 7.61 -7.29 -14.80
CA LEU A 165 6.58 -7.96 -13.99
C LEU A 165 7.12 -9.13 -13.14
N CYS A 166 8.36 -9.64 -13.41
CA CYS A 166 9.00 -10.62 -12.53
C CYS A 166 9.24 -10.07 -11.13
N ARG A 167 9.48 -8.77 -10.99
CA ARG A 167 9.62 -8.13 -9.67
C ARG A 167 8.39 -8.31 -8.78
N LEU A 168 7.20 -8.27 -9.37
CA LEU A 168 5.94 -8.46 -8.63
C LEU A 168 5.79 -9.90 -8.16
N TYR A 169 6.10 -10.85 -9.06
CA TYR A 169 6.11 -12.27 -8.72
C TYR A 169 7.10 -12.59 -7.60
N GLU A 170 8.35 -12.17 -7.76
CA GLU A 170 9.42 -12.38 -6.78
C GLU A 170 9.04 -11.82 -5.41
N TYR A 171 8.45 -10.62 -5.38
CA TYR A 171 8.01 -10.01 -4.13
C TYR A 171 6.87 -10.79 -3.48
N LEU A 172 5.81 -11.11 -4.23
CA LEU A 172 4.65 -11.84 -3.69
C LEU A 172 4.99 -13.27 -3.29
N SER A 173 5.99 -13.90 -3.91
CA SER A 173 6.45 -15.24 -3.51
C SER A 173 7.00 -15.28 -2.09
N GLN A 174 7.37 -14.13 -1.53
CA GLN A 174 7.90 -13.97 -0.18
C GLN A 174 6.81 -13.70 0.87
N ASP A 175 5.53 -13.72 0.50
CA ASP A 175 4.41 -13.49 1.44
C ASP A 175 4.38 -14.49 2.61
N ILE A 176 5.14 -15.57 2.54
CA ILE A 176 5.33 -16.56 3.62
C ILE A 176 5.85 -15.93 4.93
N VAL A 177 6.52 -14.76 4.86
CA VAL A 177 7.05 -14.06 6.05
C VAL A 177 5.96 -13.35 6.84
N PHE A 178 4.82 -13.03 6.21
CA PHE A 178 3.72 -12.32 6.87
C PHE A 178 2.81 -13.28 7.63
N ALA A 179 2.34 -12.83 8.78
CA ALA A 179 1.29 -13.55 9.52
C ALA A 179 -0.04 -13.52 8.75
N ASN A 180 -0.37 -12.38 8.13
CA ASN A 180 -1.55 -12.23 7.29
C ASN A 180 -1.29 -11.25 6.12
N PRO A 181 -0.91 -11.74 4.94
CA PRO A 181 -0.66 -10.87 3.78
C PRO A 181 -1.91 -10.15 3.27
N MET A 182 -3.13 -10.63 3.59
CA MET A 182 -4.37 -9.93 3.24
C MET A 182 -4.60 -8.64 4.03
N ASN A 183 -3.92 -8.47 5.16
CA ASN A 183 -3.98 -7.26 5.99
C ASN A 183 -2.80 -6.29 5.74
N LEU A 184 -2.16 -6.35 4.60
CA LEU A 184 -1.17 -5.35 4.21
C LEU A 184 -1.86 -4.19 3.49
N LEU A 185 -1.56 -2.94 3.88
CA LEU A 185 -2.00 -1.77 3.13
C LEU A 185 -1.10 -1.59 1.91
N THR A 186 -1.66 -1.72 0.72
CA THR A 186 -0.96 -1.63 -0.55
C THR A 186 -1.29 -0.32 -1.26
N PHE A 187 -0.33 0.28 -1.95
CA PHE A 187 -0.51 1.58 -2.61
C PHE A 187 0.52 1.78 -3.71
N LEU A 188 0.24 2.64 -4.68
CA LEU A 188 1.17 3.03 -5.74
C LEU A 188 2.01 4.24 -5.33
N ASP A 189 1.39 5.14 -4.59
CA ASP A 189 1.94 6.38 -4.09
C ASP A 189 1.18 6.85 -2.84
N ASN A 190 1.73 7.83 -2.14
CA ASN A 190 1.08 8.51 -1.02
C ASN A 190 1.58 9.96 -0.92
N HIS A 191 1.24 10.65 0.17
CA HIS A 191 1.61 12.04 0.42
C HIS A 191 3.11 12.27 0.69
N ASP A 192 3.90 11.21 0.88
CA ASP A 192 5.33 11.26 1.18
C ASP A 192 6.20 10.74 0.04
N THR A 193 5.61 10.18 -1.00
CA THR A 193 6.33 9.62 -2.16
C THR A 193 5.97 10.39 -3.43
N SER A 194 6.83 10.31 -4.45
CA SER A 194 6.47 10.80 -5.78
C SER A 194 5.16 10.17 -6.26
N ARG A 195 4.33 10.94 -6.95
CA ARG A 195 3.12 10.42 -7.58
C ARG A 195 3.46 9.31 -8.57
N PHE A 196 2.62 8.30 -8.67
CA PHE A 196 2.81 7.21 -9.63
C PHE A 196 2.72 7.70 -11.08
N TYR A 197 1.75 8.57 -11.37
CA TYR A 197 1.71 9.29 -12.62
C TYR A 197 2.66 10.50 -12.54
N ARG A 198 3.65 10.58 -13.43
CA ARG A 198 4.77 11.53 -13.25
C ARG A 198 4.67 12.78 -14.09
N SER A 199 4.15 12.69 -15.32
CA SER A 199 4.01 13.85 -16.20
C SER A 199 3.06 13.59 -17.37
N GLU A 200 2.64 14.66 -18.05
CA GLU A 200 1.91 14.55 -19.32
C GLU A 200 2.75 13.91 -20.44
N ALA A 201 4.08 13.95 -20.34
CA ALA A 201 4.95 13.18 -21.26
C ALA A 201 4.74 11.66 -21.14
N ASP A 202 4.24 11.19 -19.99
CA ASP A 202 3.80 9.81 -19.80
C ASP A 202 2.43 9.52 -20.45
N THR A 203 1.83 10.46 -21.18
CA THR A 203 0.51 10.29 -21.81
C THR A 203 0.44 9.12 -22.78
N LYS A 204 1.57 8.76 -23.40
CA LYS A 204 1.69 7.52 -24.16
C LYS A 204 1.55 6.26 -23.28
N ASN A 205 1.61 6.42 -21.95
CA ASN A 205 1.67 5.35 -20.95
C ASN A 205 0.47 5.26 -20.02
N LEU A 206 -0.71 5.71 -20.44
CA LEU A 206 -1.92 5.43 -19.69
C LEU A 206 -2.12 3.91 -19.48
N ASN A 207 -1.56 3.08 -20.36
CA ASN A 207 -1.57 1.63 -20.22
C ASN A 207 -0.77 1.15 -19.02
N ARG A 208 0.40 1.78 -18.73
CA ARG A 208 1.18 1.52 -17.50
C ARG A 208 0.34 1.83 -16.26
N TYR A 209 -0.29 3.00 -16.21
CA TYR A 209 -1.20 3.40 -15.14
C TYR A 209 -2.36 2.41 -14.99
N LYS A 210 -2.98 2.01 -16.09
CA LYS A 210 -4.08 1.02 -16.09
C LYS A 210 -3.65 -0.34 -15.56
N GLN A 211 -2.46 -0.83 -15.96
CA GLN A 211 -1.90 -2.10 -15.47
C GLN A 211 -1.65 -2.04 -13.96
N ALA A 212 -1.05 -0.95 -13.48
CA ALA A 212 -0.76 -0.77 -12.06
C ALA A 212 -2.04 -0.74 -11.21
N LEU A 213 -3.08 -0.06 -11.67
CA LEU A 213 -4.37 -0.02 -10.99
C LEU A 213 -5.06 -1.39 -10.97
N VAL A 214 -5.03 -2.14 -12.07
CA VAL A 214 -5.59 -3.49 -12.10
C VAL A 214 -4.84 -4.36 -11.09
N PHE A 215 -3.52 -4.35 -11.11
CA PHE A 215 -2.72 -5.12 -10.17
C PHE A 215 -3.01 -4.72 -8.71
N LEU A 216 -2.95 -3.42 -8.39
CA LEU A 216 -3.23 -2.91 -7.04
C LEU A 216 -4.61 -3.34 -6.53
N LEU A 217 -5.63 -3.26 -7.39
CA LEU A 217 -7.03 -3.49 -7.02
C LEU A 217 -7.44 -4.97 -7.06
N THR A 218 -6.61 -5.86 -7.60
CA THR A 218 -6.94 -7.28 -7.74
C THR A 218 -5.98 -8.22 -7.01
N THR A 219 -4.77 -7.77 -6.68
CA THR A 219 -3.82 -8.55 -5.87
C THR A 219 -4.28 -8.68 -4.42
N ARG A 220 -3.45 -9.22 -3.55
CA ARG A 220 -3.72 -9.34 -2.11
C ARG A 220 -3.56 -7.99 -1.41
N GLY A 221 -4.16 -7.86 -0.22
CA GLY A 221 -4.03 -6.69 0.65
C GLY A 221 -5.22 -5.71 0.56
N ILE A 222 -5.07 -4.60 1.23
CA ILE A 222 -6.04 -3.50 1.33
C ILE A 222 -5.51 -2.34 0.47
N PRO A 223 -6.07 -2.10 -0.72
CA PRO A 223 -5.56 -1.06 -1.60
C PRO A 223 -5.94 0.34 -1.10
N GLN A 224 -4.95 1.23 -1.08
CA GLN A 224 -5.09 2.65 -0.86
C GLN A 224 -4.87 3.39 -2.18
N ILE A 225 -5.79 4.29 -2.53
CA ILE A 225 -5.66 5.24 -3.64
C ILE A 225 -5.44 6.63 -3.06
N TYR A 226 -4.35 7.27 -3.44
CA TYR A 226 -4.08 8.65 -3.05
C TYR A 226 -4.95 9.59 -3.89
N TYR A 227 -5.54 10.63 -3.29
CA TYR A 227 -6.41 11.57 -4.01
C TYR A 227 -5.68 12.21 -5.19
N GLY A 228 -6.41 12.48 -6.25
CA GLY A 228 -5.86 13.04 -7.48
C GLY A 228 -5.27 11.99 -8.44
N THR A 229 -5.09 10.73 -8.00
CA THR A 229 -4.72 9.62 -8.89
C THR A 229 -5.75 9.48 -10.01
N GLU A 230 -7.02 9.65 -9.70
CA GLU A 230 -8.15 9.55 -10.65
C GLU A 230 -8.14 10.58 -11.77
N ILE A 231 -7.45 11.70 -11.57
CA ILE A 231 -7.32 12.79 -12.56
C ILE A 231 -5.86 12.99 -13.01
N LEU A 232 -5.01 12.00 -12.76
CA LEU A 232 -3.60 12.02 -13.18
C LEU A 232 -2.79 13.16 -12.58
N MET A 233 -3.03 13.55 -11.33
CA MET A 233 -2.16 14.49 -10.63
C MET A 233 -0.74 13.93 -10.58
N ALA A 234 0.23 14.75 -10.99
CA ALA A 234 1.63 14.38 -11.10
C ALA A 234 2.50 15.27 -10.23
N ALA A 235 3.43 14.69 -9.50
CA ALA A 235 4.47 15.43 -8.77
C ALA A 235 5.63 14.50 -8.40
N ASP A 236 6.83 15.07 -8.33
CA ASP A 236 8.03 14.38 -7.89
C ASP A 236 8.42 14.85 -6.49
N LYS A 237 8.75 13.92 -5.61
CA LYS A 237 9.23 14.18 -4.24
C LYS A 237 10.45 15.10 -4.21
N ALA A 238 11.32 15.02 -5.21
CA ALA A 238 12.49 15.87 -5.33
C ALA A 238 12.15 17.37 -5.41
N ASN A 239 10.92 17.71 -5.83
CA ASN A 239 10.44 19.08 -5.92
C ASN A 239 9.73 19.58 -4.65
N GLY A 240 9.72 18.78 -3.59
CA GLY A 240 9.18 19.12 -2.28
C GLY A 240 7.76 18.61 -2.01
N ASP A 241 7.43 18.48 -0.73
CA ASP A 241 6.17 17.88 -0.25
C ASP A 241 4.94 18.71 -0.61
N GLY A 242 5.08 20.04 -0.70
CA GLY A 242 3.97 20.92 -1.06
C GLY A 242 3.36 20.59 -2.43
N LEU A 243 4.19 20.17 -3.39
CA LEU A 243 3.71 19.78 -4.72
C LEU A 243 3.03 18.39 -4.71
N LEU A 244 3.48 17.50 -3.86
CA LEU A 244 2.82 16.19 -3.68
C LEU A 244 1.41 16.34 -3.07
N ARG A 245 1.22 17.36 -2.23
CA ARG A 245 0.05 17.58 -1.37
C ARG A 245 -0.79 18.79 -1.83
N CYS A 246 -0.66 19.18 -3.11
CA CYS A 246 -1.51 20.22 -3.69
C CYS A 246 -2.99 19.87 -3.51
N ASP A 247 -3.82 20.88 -3.29
CA ASP A 247 -5.26 20.73 -3.22
C ASP A 247 -5.82 20.09 -4.49
N PHE A 248 -6.90 19.32 -4.33
CA PHE A 248 -7.65 18.81 -5.47
C PHE A 248 -8.38 19.99 -6.14
N PRO A 249 -8.16 20.25 -7.44
CA PRO A 249 -8.75 21.41 -8.10
C PRO A 249 -10.29 21.37 -8.09
N GLY A 250 -10.91 22.40 -7.56
CA GLY A 250 -12.36 22.53 -7.43
C GLY A 250 -12.89 22.38 -6.00
N GLY A 251 -12.00 22.18 -5.00
CA GLY A 251 -12.37 22.09 -3.59
C GLY A 251 -12.60 23.46 -2.92
N TRP A 252 -12.09 24.53 -3.53
CA TRP A 252 -12.11 25.88 -2.95
C TRP A 252 -12.83 26.90 -3.83
N GLN A 253 -13.40 27.94 -3.21
CA GLN A 253 -14.19 28.96 -3.89
C GLN A 253 -13.41 29.72 -5.00
N ASN A 254 -12.09 29.84 -4.86
CA ASN A 254 -11.24 30.58 -5.78
C ASN A 254 -10.51 29.70 -6.79
N ASP A 255 -10.82 28.42 -6.85
CA ASP A 255 -10.20 27.52 -7.80
C ASP A 255 -10.61 27.90 -9.24
N THR A 256 -9.61 28.00 -10.11
CA THR A 256 -9.83 28.35 -11.52
C THR A 256 -10.41 27.19 -12.33
N HIS A 257 -10.24 25.95 -11.82
CA HIS A 257 -10.73 24.71 -12.42
C HIS A 257 -11.45 23.88 -11.37
N ASN A 258 -12.51 23.21 -11.78
CA ASN A 258 -13.22 22.25 -10.94
C ASN A 258 -13.21 20.88 -11.59
N TYR A 259 -12.27 20.01 -11.18
CA TYR A 259 -12.14 18.66 -11.74
C TYR A 259 -13.13 17.63 -11.15
N PHE A 260 -14.02 18.03 -10.23
CA PHE A 260 -15.20 17.25 -9.92
C PHE A 260 -16.17 17.20 -11.12
N ASP A 261 -16.18 18.26 -11.93
CA ASP A 261 -16.96 18.30 -13.17
C ASP A 261 -16.16 17.72 -14.36
N ALA A 262 -16.78 16.76 -15.04
CA ALA A 262 -16.20 16.09 -16.21
C ALA A 262 -15.88 17.05 -17.37
N ALA A 263 -16.65 18.15 -17.50
CA ALA A 263 -16.43 19.15 -18.56
C ALA A 263 -15.11 19.91 -18.41
N ASN A 264 -14.59 19.99 -17.19
CA ASN A 264 -13.33 20.69 -16.91
C ASN A 264 -12.09 19.81 -16.99
N ARG A 265 -12.29 18.49 -17.10
CA ARG A 265 -11.19 17.54 -17.26
C ARG A 265 -10.79 17.41 -18.73
N THR A 266 -9.51 17.19 -18.98
CA THR A 266 -9.03 16.79 -20.32
C THR A 266 -9.61 15.43 -20.72
N PRO A 267 -9.60 15.09 -22.03
CA PRO A 267 -10.02 13.74 -22.47
C PRO A 267 -9.26 12.63 -21.75
N LEU A 268 -7.93 12.79 -21.53
CA LEU A 268 -7.10 11.81 -20.86
C LEU A 268 -7.46 11.65 -19.37
N GLN A 269 -7.74 12.76 -18.67
CA GLN A 269 -8.21 12.73 -17.29
C GLN A 269 -9.59 12.08 -17.17
N ASN A 270 -10.48 12.31 -18.11
CA ASN A 270 -11.79 11.64 -18.15
C ASN A 270 -11.65 10.14 -18.41
N GLU A 271 -10.72 9.72 -19.25
CA GLU A 271 -10.41 8.31 -19.48
C GLU A 271 -9.88 7.64 -18.21
N ALA A 272 -8.89 8.26 -17.53
CA ALA A 272 -8.33 7.76 -16.28
C ALA A 272 -9.40 7.66 -15.17
N PHE A 273 -10.19 8.72 -15.00
CA PHE A 273 -11.29 8.77 -14.04
C PHE A 273 -12.31 7.66 -14.28
N SER A 274 -12.75 7.50 -15.52
CA SER A 274 -13.75 6.50 -15.88
C SER A 274 -13.22 5.08 -15.69
N TYR A 275 -11.95 4.86 -16.02
CA TYR A 275 -11.29 3.57 -15.83
C TYR A 275 -11.20 3.19 -14.35
N LEU A 276 -10.66 4.09 -13.50
CA LEU A 276 -10.56 3.85 -12.08
C LEU A 276 -11.95 3.68 -11.42
N LYS A 277 -12.92 4.53 -11.78
CA LYS A 277 -14.30 4.43 -11.31
C LYS A 277 -14.91 3.06 -11.63
N LYS A 278 -14.73 2.56 -12.86
CA LYS A 278 -15.20 1.23 -13.27
C LYS A 278 -14.60 0.12 -12.41
N LEU A 279 -13.29 0.15 -12.21
CA LEU A 279 -12.57 -0.84 -11.39
C LEU A 279 -13.04 -0.81 -9.93
N LEU A 280 -13.17 0.37 -9.34
CA LEU A 280 -13.60 0.50 -7.94
C LEU A 280 -15.05 0.04 -7.74
N GLN A 281 -15.93 0.40 -8.67
CA GLN A 281 -17.34 -0.06 -8.62
C GLN A 281 -17.45 -1.56 -8.78
N TRP A 282 -16.70 -2.15 -9.72
CA TRP A 282 -16.65 -3.60 -9.90
C TRP A 282 -16.07 -4.31 -8.67
N ARG A 283 -14.99 -3.75 -8.07
CA ARG A 283 -14.37 -4.32 -6.88
C ARG A 283 -15.28 -4.24 -5.65
N LYS A 284 -16.09 -3.21 -5.54
CA LYS A 284 -17.03 -3.02 -4.42
C LYS A 284 -18.03 -4.18 -4.38
N GLY A 285 -17.99 -4.95 -3.29
CA GLY A 285 -18.84 -6.12 -3.14
C GLY A 285 -18.36 -7.38 -3.87
N ASN A 286 -17.21 -7.34 -4.53
CA ASN A 286 -16.61 -8.52 -5.14
C ASN A 286 -15.89 -9.36 -4.08
N GLU A 287 -16.56 -10.41 -3.58
CA GLU A 287 -16.01 -11.26 -2.53
C GLU A 287 -14.80 -12.07 -2.98
N VAL A 288 -14.68 -12.39 -4.27
CA VAL A 288 -13.51 -13.08 -4.81
C VAL A 288 -12.25 -12.26 -4.60
N ILE A 289 -12.33 -10.94 -4.87
CA ILE A 289 -11.20 -10.03 -4.63
C ILE A 289 -10.98 -9.79 -3.13
N ALA A 290 -12.06 -9.67 -2.36
CA ALA A 290 -11.95 -9.37 -0.92
C ALA A 290 -11.41 -10.56 -0.11
N LYS A 291 -11.77 -11.80 -0.45
CA LYS A 291 -11.53 -12.99 0.37
C LYS A 291 -10.80 -14.13 -0.36
N GLY A 292 -10.75 -14.09 -1.68
CA GLY A 292 -10.22 -15.18 -2.51
C GLY A 292 -8.72 -15.40 -2.29
N LYS A 293 -8.29 -16.64 -2.42
CA LYS A 293 -6.88 -17.01 -2.40
C LYS A 293 -6.20 -16.56 -3.68
N LEU A 294 -4.93 -16.15 -3.57
CA LEU A 294 -4.09 -15.82 -4.71
C LEU A 294 -3.35 -17.08 -5.20
N LYS A 295 -3.35 -17.28 -6.51
CA LYS A 295 -2.47 -18.23 -7.21
C LYS A 295 -1.84 -17.49 -8.40
N HIS A 296 -0.56 -17.65 -8.64
CA HIS A 296 0.12 -16.99 -9.74
C HIS A 296 1.12 -17.89 -10.45
N PHE A 297 1.43 -17.52 -11.67
CA PHE A 297 2.47 -18.14 -12.49
C PHE A 297 3.69 -17.24 -12.52
N ALA A 298 4.89 -17.83 -12.52
CA ALA A 298 6.10 -17.08 -12.78
C ALA A 298 6.00 -16.42 -14.17
N PRO A 299 6.27 -15.11 -14.29
CA PRO A 299 6.18 -14.43 -15.57
C PRO A 299 7.08 -15.07 -16.63
N SER A 300 6.56 -15.21 -17.83
CA SER A 300 7.29 -15.74 -18.98
C SER A 300 7.07 -14.84 -20.18
N LYS A 301 8.15 -14.50 -20.89
CA LYS A 301 8.11 -13.61 -22.06
C LYS A 301 7.40 -12.27 -21.79
N GLY A 302 7.52 -11.76 -20.54
CA GLY A 302 6.88 -10.52 -20.12
C GLY A 302 5.39 -10.64 -19.78
N ILE A 303 4.81 -11.84 -19.80
CA ILE A 303 3.43 -12.09 -19.40
C ILE A 303 3.37 -12.54 -17.96
N TYR A 304 2.55 -11.88 -17.14
CA TYR A 304 2.24 -12.27 -15.78
C TYR A 304 0.77 -12.66 -15.67
N ALA A 305 0.53 -13.86 -15.14
CA ALA A 305 -0.81 -14.42 -14.94
C ALA A 305 -1.04 -14.74 -13.47
N TYR A 306 -2.19 -14.35 -12.93
CA TYR A 306 -2.61 -14.74 -11.59
C TYR A 306 -4.13 -14.83 -11.47
N GLU A 307 -4.56 -15.62 -10.49
CA GLU A 307 -5.95 -15.86 -10.13
C GLU A 307 -6.23 -15.39 -8.71
N ARG A 308 -7.41 -14.85 -8.47
CA ARG A 308 -8.07 -14.79 -7.17
C ARG A 308 -9.24 -15.75 -7.19
N LYS A 309 -9.34 -16.65 -6.21
CA LYS A 309 -10.39 -17.69 -6.21
C LYS A 309 -11.05 -17.83 -4.85
N GLN A 310 -12.40 -17.89 -4.87
CA GLN A 310 -13.22 -18.17 -3.71
C GLN A 310 -14.37 -19.11 -4.07
N GLY A 311 -14.33 -20.33 -3.53
CA GLY A 311 -15.27 -21.38 -3.95
C GLY A 311 -15.15 -21.68 -5.44
N ASP A 312 -16.26 -21.65 -6.14
CA ASP A 312 -16.33 -21.91 -7.59
C ASP A 312 -16.12 -20.65 -8.44
N LYS A 313 -16.04 -19.47 -7.80
CA LYS A 313 -15.84 -18.19 -8.50
C LYS A 313 -14.38 -17.83 -8.56
N SER A 314 -13.93 -17.34 -9.71
CA SER A 314 -12.56 -16.84 -9.86
C SER A 314 -12.49 -15.57 -10.70
N VAL A 315 -11.42 -14.84 -10.48
CA VAL A 315 -10.99 -13.69 -11.27
C VAL A 315 -9.55 -13.93 -11.70
N VAL A 316 -9.32 -13.94 -12.98
CA VAL A 316 -7.98 -14.12 -13.57
C VAL A 316 -7.50 -12.83 -14.21
N VAL A 317 -6.26 -12.48 -13.94
CA VAL A 317 -5.58 -11.32 -14.54
C VAL A 317 -4.42 -11.80 -15.39
N LEU A 318 -4.37 -11.31 -16.63
CA LEU A 318 -3.24 -11.49 -17.52
C LEU A 318 -2.69 -10.10 -17.87
N LEU A 319 -1.40 -9.89 -17.64
CA LEU A 319 -0.71 -8.63 -17.92
C LEU A 319 0.41 -8.88 -18.94
N ASN A 320 0.45 -8.09 -20.01
CA ASN A 320 1.58 -8.02 -20.91
C ASN A 320 2.47 -6.82 -20.51
N GLY A 321 3.61 -7.06 -19.87
CA GLY A 321 4.56 -6.03 -19.43
C GLY A 321 5.45 -5.50 -20.57
N THR A 322 5.23 -5.90 -21.84
CA THR A 322 6.05 -5.47 -22.98
C THR A 322 5.30 -4.49 -23.87
N ASP A 323 6.04 -3.71 -24.63
CA ASP A 323 5.51 -2.77 -25.64
C ASP A 323 5.20 -3.45 -26.98
N ARG A 324 5.15 -4.78 -26.99
CA ARG A 324 4.81 -5.60 -28.16
C ARG A 324 3.59 -6.44 -27.88
N GLU A 325 2.85 -6.76 -28.93
CA GLU A 325 1.83 -7.80 -28.87
C GLU A 325 2.47 -9.15 -28.55
N GLN A 326 1.81 -9.92 -27.67
CA GLN A 326 2.27 -11.25 -27.27
C GLN A 326 1.11 -12.24 -27.44
N THR A 327 1.36 -13.32 -28.18
CA THR A 327 0.44 -14.45 -28.24
C THR A 327 0.93 -15.55 -27.32
N ILE A 328 0.06 -16.00 -26.44
CA ILE A 328 0.34 -17.04 -25.44
C ILE A 328 -0.54 -18.26 -25.70
N SER A 329 0.02 -19.44 -25.47
CA SER A 329 -0.77 -20.65 -25.40
C SER A 329 -1.50 -20.73 -24.07
N LEU A 330 -2.83 -20.86 -24.10
CA LEU A 330 -3.65 -20.98 -22.90
C LEU A 330 -3.50 -22.34 -22.20
N ASP A 331 -2.91 -23.33 -22.87
CA ASP A 331 -2.61 -24.62 -22.24
C ASP A 331 -1.69 -24.48 -21.02
N THR A 332 -0.78 -23.49 -21.06
CA THR A 332 0.09 -23.16 -19.90
C THR A 332 -0.71 -22.72 -18.67
N TYR A 333 -1.86 -22.09 -18.87
CA TYR A 333 -2.65 -21.44 -17.82
C TYR A 333 -3.98 -22.16 -17.51
N ARG A 334 -4.17 -23.40 -18.00
CA ARG A 334 -5.42 -24.17 -17.81
C ARG A 334 -5.80 -24.38 -16.35
N GLU A 335 -4.83 -24.31 -15.45
CA GLU A 335 -5.08 -24.42 -14.01
C GLU A 335 -5.95 -23.26 -13.47
N ILE A 336 -5.85 -22.06 -14.09
CA ILE A 336 -6.58 -20.86 -13.72
C ILE A 336 -7.60 -20.41 -14.78
N LEU A 337 -7.56 -21.01 -15.95
CA LEU A 337 -8.47 -20.76 -17.08
C LEU A 337 -9.20 -22.06 -17.44
N PRO A 338 -10.14 -22.50 -16.58
CA PRO A 338 -10.77 -23.82 -16.73
C PRO A 338 -11.76 -23.90 -17.89
N ASP A 339 -12.41 -22.79 -18.24
CA ASP A 339 -13.49 -22.71 -19.20
C ASP A 339 -13.00 -22.28 -20.59
N THR A 340 -13.88 -22.48 -21.59
CA THR A 340 -13.64 -22.04 -22.97
C THR A 340 -14.06 -20.59 -23.21
N SER A 341 -14.61 -19.93 -22.22
CA SER A 341 -14.96 -18.51 -22.29
C SER A 341 -14.99 -17.87 -20.90
N ALA A 342 -14.78 -16.55 -20.87
CA ALA A 342 -14.83 -15.74 -19.66
C ALA A 342 -15.47 -14.38 -19.94
N TYR A 343 -15.86 -13.68 -18.87
CA TYR A 343 -16.30 -12.29 -18.98
C TYR A 343 -15.13 -11.34 -18.75
N ASN A 344 -14.77 -10.54 -19.77
CA ASN A 344 -13.75 -9.49 -19.63
C ASN A 344 -14.36 -8.23 -19.01
N VAL A 345 -14.04 -7.99 -17.76
CA VAL A 345 -14.56 -6.87 -16.95
C VAL A 345 -14.20 -5.51 -17.54
N LEU A 346 -13.00 -5.37 -18.12
CA LEU A 346 -12.54 -4.09 -18.66
C LEU A 346 -13.31 -3.66 -19.91
N GLU A 347 -13.64 -4.62 -20.76
CA GLU A 347 -14.32 -4.37 -22.03
C GLU A 347 -15.83 -4.63 -21.99
N ASP A 348 -16.31 -5.14 -20.86
CA ASP A 348 -17.75 -5.44 -20.62
C ASP A 348 -18.31 -6.42 -21.65
N LYS A 349 -17.53 -7.46 -21.99
CA LYS A 349 -17.89 -8.44 -22.99
C LYS A 349 -17.40 -9.85 -22.67
N LYS A 350 -18.07 -10.84 -23.25
CA LYS A 350 -17.62 -12.23 -23.25
C LYS A 350 -16.40 -12.39 -24.19
N VAL A 351 -15.41 -13.15 -23.74
CA VAL A 351 -14.22 -13.51 -24.51
C VAL A 351 -14.18 -15.04 -24.63
N GLU A 352 -14.01 -15.53 -25.84
CA GLU A 352 -13.78 -16.95 -26.08
C GLU A 352 -12.30 -17.29 -25.85
N LEU A 353 -12.05 -18.33 -25.06
CA LEU A 353 -10.75 -18.82 -24.68
C LEU A 353 -10.41 -20.07 -25.50
N GLY A 354 -9.79 -19.87 -26.65
CA GLY A 354 -9.35 -20.93 -27.53
C GLY A 354 -8.08 -21.64 -27.08
N LYS A 355 -7.25 -22.02 -28.02
CA LYS A 355 -5.91 -22.57 -27.76
C LYS A 355 -4.92 -21.47 -27.39
N ASP A 356 -5.01 -20.36 -28.09
CA ASP A 356 -4.11 -19.22 -27.95
C ASP A 356 -4.90 -17.96 -27.64
N LEU A 357 -4.24 -17.01 -26.96
CA LEU A 357 -4.79 -15.68 -26.66
C LEU A 357 -3.73 -14.63 -26.96
N THR A 358 -4.14 -13.57 -27.64
CA THR A 358 -3.27 -12.44 -27.96
C THR A 358 -3.51 -11.29 -27.03
N LEU A 359 -2.44 -10.81 -26.37
CA LEU A 359 -2.45 -9.61 -25.54
C LEU A 359 -1.76 -8.48 -26.33
N PRO A 360 -2.44 -7.35 -26.52
CA PRO A 360 -1.80 -6.17 -27.12
C PRO A 360 -0.57 -5.71 -26.33
N SER A 361 0.22 -4.79 -26.90
CA SER A 361 1.24 -4.04 -26.17
C SER A 361 0.67 -3.47 -24.86
N ARG A 362 1.32 -3.74 -23.72
CA ARG A 362 0.83 -3.36 -22.39
C ARG A 362 -0.62 -3.78 -22.11
N GLY A 363 -1.08 -4.83 -22.80
CA GLY A 363 -2.45 -5.32 -22.71
C GLY A 363 -2.79 -5.94 -21.37
N ILE A 364 -4.09 -5.92 -21.07
CA ILE A 364 -4.66 -6.43 -19.81
C ILE A 364 -5.89 -7.26 -20.15
N TYR A 365 -5.96 -8.46 -19.59
CA TYR A 365 -7.24 -9.16 -19.44
C TYR A 365 -7.59 -9.26 -17.95
N LEU A 366 -8.79 -8.84 -17.60
CA LEU A 366 -9.42 -9.01 -16.29
C LEU A 366 -10.65 -9.86 -16.48
N LEU A 367 -10.48 -11.16 -16.28
CA LEU A 367 -11.47 -12.19 -16.60
C LEU A 367 -12.20 -12.68 -15.35
N SER A 368 -13.51 -12.78 -15.40
CA SER A 368 -14.35 -13.32 -14.34
C SER A 368 -15.02 -14.62 -14.80
N PHE A 369 -15.01 -15.62 -13.91
CA PHE A 369 -15.60 -16.95 -14.06
C PHE A 369 -16.64 -17.22 -12.99
#